data_3bde5823d84567b479e72a3f39eb8049
#
_entry.id   3bde5823d84567b479e72a3f39eb8049
#
_cell.length_a   1.000
_cell.length_b   1.000
_cell.length_c   1.000
_cell.angle_alpha   90.00
_cell.angle_beta   90.00
_cell.angle_gamma   90.00
#
_symmetry.space_group_name_H-M   'P 1'
#
loop_
_entity.id
_entity.type
_entity.pdbx_description
1 polymer ?
#
loop_
_entity_poly.entity_id
_entity_poly.type
_entity_poly.pdbx_seq_one_letter_code
_entity_poly.pdbx_strand_id
1 'polypeptide(L)'
;MNPSIQQNASEPRRKLRVIRLLSWAALGWVTAFLLLLFGVSERWWLGAVATYSPRIAVLAPSLVLLPIALFLDRRSAYLNGVAIFMVAVFAMEFHLPKPFRSSAEGSKVGGFSLRIVSGNVDSFGPDFETFLNEIKGTEPDLIALQEAPAGRAPLALKDAYSDWQIVTSTEFWVASRFPAHILDRCHTTDFNRDAAVAVEIDTPAGTMVLVDVHTRTARFGLYELQPAKVFSREGSKAIAKMEDIQARRHSELAAVREFVDRISRERATIVAGDFNTPESSSAFPEFSGGFTNAFTASGWGYGHTAPCDRTGPLPAGHPWIRVDHILVNRSWDIVSCRTGTGNGSDHRLVMAEVRLKEPAR
;
A
#
# COMPACT_ATOMS: atom_id res chain seq x y z
N MET A 1 -42.53 -33.64 40.70
CA MET A 1 -41.91 -33.14 39.50
C MET A 1 -40.40 -33.21 39.69
N ASN A 2 -39.73 -33.93 38.84
CA ASN A 2 -38.33 -34.32 39.03
C ASN A 2 -37.39 -33.11 38.70
N PRO A 3 -36.57 -32.56 39.61
CA PRO A 3 -35.77 -31.38 39.41
C PRO A 3 -34.69 -31.54 38.31
N SER A 4 -34.34 -32.78 37.96
CA SER A 4 -33.37 -33.09 36.88
C SER A 4 -33.89 -32.80 35.45
N ILE A 5 -35.20 -32.72 35.23
CA ILE A 5 -35.79 -32.44 33.91
C ILE A 5 -35.82 -30.94 33.62
N GLN A 6 -35.87 -30.06 34.63
CA GLN A 6 -35.84 -28.62 34.45
C GLN A 6 -34.42 -28.08 34.20
N GLN A 7 -33.37 -28.72 34.74
CA GLN A 7 -31.98 -28.34 34.48
C GLN A 7 -31.55 -28.59 33.02
N ASN A 8 -31.99 -29.70 32.42
CA ASN A 8 -31.63 -30.04 31.03
C ASN A 8 -32.28 -29.15 29.95
N ALA A 9 -33.43 -28.53 30.22
CA ALA A 9 -34.11 -27.63 29.25
C ALA A 9 -33.57 -26.20 29.27
N SER A 10 -32.88 -25.78 30.31
CA SER A 10 -32.32 -24.43 30.42
C SER A 10 -30.94 -24.29 29.76
N GLU A 11 -30.17 -25.36 29.69
CA GLU A 11 -28.78 -25.39 29.15
C GLU A 11 -28.69 -25.06 27.66
N PRO A 12 -29.50 -25.63 26.74
CA PRO A 12 -29.44 -25.28 25.32
C PRO A 12 -29.82 -23.80 25.05
N ARG A 13 -30.79 -23.28 25.81
CA ARG A 13 -31.17 -21.85 25.68
C ARG A 13 -30.06 -20.90 26.17
N ARG A 14 -29.33 -21.28 27.21
CA ARG A 14 -28.20 -20.53 27.74
C ARG A 14 -27.03 -20.50 26.71
N LYS A 15 -26.69 -21.64 26.11
CA LYS A 15 -25.67 -21.75 25.06
C LYS A 15 -26.01 -20.87 23.85
N LEU A 16 -27.28 -20.87 23.40
CA LEU A 16 -27.73 -19.99 22.31
C LEU A 16 -27.63 -18.50 22.64
N ARG A 17 -27.94 -18.10 23.88
CA ARG A 17 -27.79 -16.70 24.30
C ARG A 17 -26.33 -16.28 24.32
N VAL A 18 -25.43 -17.11 24.81
CA VAL A 18 -23.99 -16.84 24.87
C VAL A 18 -23.39 -16.68 23.48
N ILE A 19 -23.65 -17.62 22.55
CA ILE A 19 -23.13 -17.52 21.19
C ILE A 19 -23.62 -16.26 20.47
N ARG A 20 -24.90 -15.89 20.65
CA ARG A 20 -25.46 -14.64 20.09
C ARG A 20 -24.77 -13.41 20.64
N LEU A 21 -24.56 -13.33 21.96
CA LEU A 21 -23.90 -12.22 22.61
C LEU A 21 -22.44 -12.08 22.08
N LEU A 22 -21.70 -13.19 22.03
CA LEU A 22 -20.35 -13.21 21.54
C LEU A 22 -20.26 -12.82 20.05
N SER A 23 -21.21 -13.24 19.21
CA SER A 23 -21.29 -12.89 17.80
C SER A 23 -21.59 -11.40 17.59
N TRP A 24 -22.47 -10.82 18.40
CA TRP A 24 -22.69 -9.37 18.40
C TRP A 24 -21.45 -8.61 18.89
N ALA A 25 -20.76 -9.11 19.90
CA ALA A 25 -19.52 -8.51 20.38
C ALA A 25 -18.41 -8.58 19.31
N ALA A 26 -18.30 -9.69 18.57
CA ALA A 26 -17.36 -9.83 17.46
C ALA A 26 -17.66 -8.85 16.30
N LEU A 27 -18.92 -8.70 15.93
CA LEU A 27 -19.33 -7.71 14.93
C LEU A 27 -19.08 -6.28 15.42
N GLY A 28 -19.40 -5.98 16.69
CA GLY A 28 -19.10 -4.70 17.33
C GLY A 28 -17.61 -4.39 17.35
N TRP A 29 -16.77 -5.39 17.63
CA TRP A 29 -15.30 -5.29 17.55
C TRP A 29 -14.81 -4.91 16.15
N VAL A 30 -15.29 -5.60 15.10
CA VAL A 30 -14.95 -5.29 13.71
C VAL A 30 -15.43 -3.88 13.34
N THR A 31 -16.65 -3.53 13.71
CA THR A 31 -17.19 -2.16 13.45
C THR A 31 -16.36 -1.10 14.13
N ALA A 32 -16.00 -1.27 15.40
CA ALA A 32 -15.14 -0.35 16.12
C ALA A 32 -13.75 -0.22 15.48
N PHE A 33 -13.19 -1.34 15.01
CA PHE A 33 -11.92 -1.33 14.29
C PHE A 33 -12.02 -0.53 12.97
N LEU A 34 -13.09 -0.72 12.18
CA LEU A 34 -13.29 0.02 10.92
C LEU A 34 -13.50 1.52 11.18
N LEU A 35 -14.23 1.88 12.23
CA LEU A 35 -14.38 3.27 12.64
C LEU A 35 -13.03 3.89 13.07
N LEU A 36 -12.19 3.12 13.75
CA LEU A 36 -10.85 3.54 14.10
C LEU A 36 -9.97 3.70 12.86
N LEU A 37 -10.00 2.73 11.95
CA LEU A 37 -9.19 2.71 10.73
C LEU A 37 -9.54 3.87 9.78
N PHE A 38 -10.82 4.07 9.46
CA PHE A 38 -11.25 5.05 8.46
C PHE A 38 -11.69 6.40 9.05
N GLY A 39 -12.20 6.42 10.28
CA GLY A 39 -12.68 7.64 10.94
C GLY A 39 -11.60 8.39 11.70
N VAL A 40 -10.71 7.67 12.35
CA VAL A 40 -9.62 8.24 13.16
C VAL A 40 -8.30 8.16 12.42
N SER A 41 -7.98 6.97 11.87
CA SER A 41 -6.74 6.71 11.13
C SER A 41 -5.50 7.14 11.95
N GLU A 42 -4.49 7.67 11.31
CA GLU A 42 -3.21 8.08 11.91
C GLU A 42 -3.27 9.37 12.75
N ARG A 43 -4.44 10.01 12.85
CA ARG A 43 -4.62 11.22 13.69
C ARG A 43 -4.49 10.94 15.18
N TRP A 44 -4.55 9.69 15.57
CA TRP A 44 -4.37 9.22 16.94
C TRP A 44 -3.59 7.90 16.94
N TRP A 45 -2.79 7.65 17.98
CA TRP A 45 -1.89 6.53 18.06
C TRP A 45 -2.56 5.15 17.87
N LEU A 46 -3.77 4.93 18.41
CA LEU A 46 -4.51 3.67 18.17
C LEU A 46 -4.95 3.52 16.71
N GLY A 47 -5.33 4.61 16.07
CA GLY A 47 -5.66 4.60 14.64
C GLY A 47 -4.43 4.28 13.80
N ALA A 48 -3.26 4.82 14.14
CA ALA A 48 -2.02 4.46 13.48
C ALA A 48 -1.67 2.98 13.63
N VAL A 49 -1.84 2.41 14.84
CA VAL A 49 -1.71 0.96 15.05
C VAL A 49 -2.67 0.20 14.15
N ALA A 50 -3.95 0.60 14.07
CA ALA A 50 -4.93 -0.05 13.19
C ALA A 50 -4.53 0.05 11.70
N THR A 51 -3.99 1.21 11.27
CA THR A 51 -3.60 1.46 9.89
C THR A 51 -2.45 0.56 9.43
N TYR A 52 -1.43 0.35 10.28
CA TYR A 52 -0.19 -0.35 9.90
C TYR A 52 -0.07 -1.79 10.41
N SER A 53 -0.97 -2.25 11.31
CA SER A 53 -0.94 -3.63 11.81
C SER A 53 -1.57 -4.63 10.83
N PRO A 54 -1.21 -5.93 10.91
CA PRO A 54 -1.87 -6.98 10.14
C PRO A 54 -3.36 -7.06 10.47
N ARG A 55 -4.20 -6.53 9.61
CA ARG A 55 -5.65 -6.40 9.82
C ARG A 55 -6.38 -7.73 9.88
N ILE A 56 -5.77 -8.79 9.33
CA ILE A 56 -6.29 -10.16 9.41
C ILE A 56 -6.49 -10.63 10.88
N ALA A 57 -5.69 -10.10 11.82
CA ALA A 57 -5.81 -10.43 13.25
C ALA A 57 -7.19 -10.04 13.84
N VAL A 58 -7.84 -9.03 13.27
CA VAL A 58 -9.18 -8.57 13.67
C VAL A 58 -10.24 -9.65 13.45
N LEU A 59 -9.99 -10.58 12.51
CA LEU A 59 -10.89 -11.71 12.22
C LEU A 59 -10.92 -12.79 13.32
N ALA A 60 -9.94 -12.86 14.21
CA ALA A 60 -9.76 -13.97 15.13
C ALA A 60 -11.04 -14.33 15.91
N PRO A 61 -11.82 -13.39 16.52
CA PRO A 61 -13.07 -13.76 17.21
C PRO A 61 -14.09 -14.40 16.27
N SER A 62 -14.29 -13.83 15.08
CA SER A 62 -15.28 -14.33 14.13
C SER A 62 -14.89 -15.67 13.50
N LEU A 63 -13.60 -15.91 13.26
CA LEU A 63 -13.09 -17.18 12.74
C LEU A 63 -13.28 -18.32 13.74
N VAL A 64 -13.15 -18.04 15.05
CA VAL A 64 -13.41 -19.02 16.12
C VAL A 64 -14.91 -19.26 16.29
N LEU A 65 -15.72 -18.19 16.25
CA LEU A 65 -17.15 -18.28 16.50
C LEU A 65 -17.95 -18.85 15.33
N LEU A 66 -17.53 -18.61 14.09
CA LEU A 66 -18.27 -19.03 12.89
C LEU A 66 -18.53 -20.54 12.84
N PRO A 67 -17.55 -21.45 12.97
CA PRO A 67 -17.80 -22.88 12.94
C PRO A 67 -18.77 -23.34 14.06
N ILE A 68 -18.63 -22.78 15.24
CA ILE A 68 -19.57 -23.10 16.37
C ILE A 68 -20.98 -22.61 16.04
N ALA A 69 -21.09 -21.39 15.49
CA ALA A 69 -22.37 -20.79 15.16
C ALA A 69 -23.11 -21.53 14.03
N LEU A 70 -22.37 -22.08 13.05
CA LEU A 70 -22.99 -22.88 11.97
C LEU A 70 -23.77 -24.08 12.47
N PHE A 71 -23.34 -24.69 13.58
CA PHE A 71 -24.05 -25.83 14.18
C PHE A 71 -25.14 -25.42 15.19
N LEU A 72 -25.00 -24.27 15.84
CA LEU A 72 -25.87 -23.90 16.96
C LEU A 72 -26.92 -22.84 16.61
N ASP A 73 -26.61 -21.86 15.79
CA ASP A 73 -27.50 -20.71 15.54
C ASP A 73 -27.17 -19.98 14.22
N ARG A 74 -28.03 -20.12 13.23
CA ARG A 74 -27.88 -19.49 11.92
C ARG A 74 -27.70 -17.97 11.96
N ARG A 75 -28.34 -17.29 12.95
CA ARG A 75 -28.20 -15.83 13.10
C ARG A 75 -26.79 -15.45 13.53
N SER A 76 -26.23 -16.19 14.47
CA SER A 76 -24.84 -16.01 14.91
C SER A 76 -23.86 -16.32 13.77
N ALA A 77 -24.11 -17.36 12.96
CA ALA A 77 -23.30 -17.65 11.78
C ALA A 77 -23.32 -16.49 10.76
N TYR A 78 -24.51 -15.93 10.50
CA TYR A 78 -24.66 -14.78 9.64
C TYR A 78 -23.87 -13.55 10.16
N LEU A 79 -23.96 -13.21 11.45
CA LEU A 79 -23.24 -12.09 12.05
C LEU A 79 -21.72 -12.24 11.90
N ASN A 80 -21.19 -13.42 12.16
CA ASN A 80 -19.75 -13.70 11.99
C ASN A 80 -19.34 -13.69 10.51
N GLY A 81 -20.18 -14.17 9.59
CA GLY A 81 -19.97 -14.09 8.16
C GLY A 81 -19.89 -12.64 7.67
N VAL A 82 -20.80 -11.77 8.15
CA VAL A 82 -20.77 -10.33 7.85
C VAL A 82 -19.50 -9.69 8.40
N ALA A 83 -19.10 -9.99 9.63
CA ALA A 83 -17.87 -9.47 10.23
C ALA A 83 -16.63 -9.87 9.40
N ILE A 84 -16.53 -11.12 8.97
CA ILE A 84 -15.45 -11.62 8.12
C ILE A 84 -15.46 -10.87 6.77
N PHE A 85 -16.61 -10.75 6.13
CA PHE A 85 -16.77 -10.02 4.88
C PHE A 85 -16.31 -8.56 5.01
N MET A 86 -16.72 -7.86 6.08
CA MET A 86 -16.32 -6.46 6.31
C MET A 86 -14.80 -6.31 6.41
N VAL A 87 -14.12 -7.19 7.13
CA VAL A 87 -12.66 -7.13 7.23
C VAL A 87 -12.01 -7.50 5.88
N ALA A 88 -12.43 -8.60 5.26
CA ALA A 88 -11.84 -9.09 4.02
C ALA A 88 -11.96 -8.08 2.86
N VAL A 89 -13.08 -7.38 2.78
CA VAL A 89 -13.33 -6.43 1.68
C VAL A 89 -12.83 -5.03 2.03
N PHE A 90 -13.24 -4.48 3.17
CA PHE A 90 -12.97 -3.09 3.49
C PHE A 90 -11.65 -2.91 4.23
N ALA A 91 -11.42 -3.63 5.34
CA ALA A 91 -10.21 -3.43 6.12
C ALA A 91 -8.95 -3.89 5.39
N MET A 92 -9.02 -4.99 4.65
CA MET A 92 -7.89 -5.52 3.88
C MET A 92 -7.77 -4.91 2.47
N GLU A 93 -8.64 -3.94 2.12
CA GLU A 93 -8.58 -3.20 0.86
C GLU A 93 -8.63 -4.13 -0.38
N PHE A 94 -9.66 -4.99 -0.44
CA PHE A 94 -9.85 -5.88 -1.59
C PHE A 94 -10.35 -5.11 -2.81
N HIS A 95 -9.62 -5.19 -3.92
CA HIS A 95 -9.95 -4.54 -5.17
C HIS A 95 -10.41 -5.53 -6.23
N LEU A 96 -11.39 -5.10 -7.02
CA LEU A 96 -11.81 -5.76 -8.24
C LEU A 96 -11.43 -4.87 -9.42
N PRO A 97 -10.84 -5.41 -10.49
CA PRO A 97 -10.52 -4.63 -11.66
C PRO A 97 -11.79 -4.01 -12.22
N LYS A 98 -11.77 -2.70 -12.41
CA LYS A 98 -12.83 -2.02 -13.14
C LYS A 98 -12.67 -2.37 -14.63
N PRO A 99 -13.76 -2.65 -15.35
CA PRO A 99 -13.64 -2.86 -16.79
C PRO A 99 -12.96 -1.63 -17.42
N PHE A 100 -11.91 -1.88 -18.19
CA PHE A 100 -11.21 -0.83 -18.91
C PHE A 100 -12.24 -0.11 -19.81
N ARG A 101 -12.63 1.09 -19.41
CA ARG A 101 -13.40 1.99 -20.26
C ARG A 101 -12.39 2.87 -20.97
N SER A 102 -12.08 2.56 -22.22
CA SER A 102 -11.45 3.54 -23.11
C SER A 102 -12.32 4.80 -23.09
N SER A 103 -11.72 5.94 -22.78
CA SER A 103 -12.45 7.22 -22.64
C SER A 103 -13.00 7.75 -23.97
N ALA A 104 -12.84 7.00 -25.05
CA ALA A 104 -13.41 7.29 -26.35
C ALA A 104 -13.96 6.02 -26.99
N GLU A 105 -15.26 5.91 -27.12
CA GLU A 105 -15.86 5.13 -28.21
C GLU A 105 -15.29 5.71 -29.52
N GLY A 106 -14.28 5.01 -30.09
CA GLY A 106 -13.60 5.46 -31.31
C GLY A 106 -12.09 5.67 -31.21
N SER A 107 -11.46 5.55 -30.07
CA SER A 107 -9.98 5.59 -29.99
C SER A 107 -9.40 4.39 -30.71
N LYS A 108 -8.75 4.65 -31.86
CA LYS A 108 -8.03 3.64 -32.63
C LYS A 108 -7.05 2.94 -31.69
N VAL A 109 -6.99 1.62 -31.74
CA VAL A 109 -6.00 0.76 -31.08
C VAL A 109 -4.62 1.16 -31.61
N GLY A 110 -3.93 2.14 -30.99
CA GLY A 110 -2.68 2.67 -31.52
C GLY A 110 -2.03 3.80 -30.70
N GLY A 111 -2.55 4.13 -29.50
CA GLY A 111 -1.94 5.14 -28.63
C GLY A 111 -0.64 4.65 -28.00
N PHE A 112 0.28 5.59 -27.71
CA PHE A 112 1.54 5.30 -27.02
C PHE A 112 1.29 4.73 -25.61
N SER A 113 1.86 3.55 -25.33
CA SER A 113 1.75 2.86 -24.03
C SER A 113 3.12 2.69 -23.42
N LEU A 114 3.18 2.68 -22.10
CA LEU A 114 4.38 2.44 -21.29
C LEU A 114 4.11 1.37 -20.24
N ARG A 115 5.10 0.50 -20.02
CA ARG A 115 5.17 -0.43 -18.89
C ARG A 115 6.15 0.11 -17.85
N ILE A 116 5.65 0.30 -16.63
CA ILE A 116 6.38 0.90 -15.53
C ILE A 116 6.49 -0.12 -14.41
N VAL A 117 7.68 -0.26 -13.86
CA VAL A 117 7.95 -1.03 -12.64
C VAL A 117 8.48 -0.11 -11.58
N SER A 118 7.93 -0.23 -10.38
CA SER A 118 8.44 0.45 -9.18
C SER A 118 8.67 -0.54 -8.06
N GLY A 119 9.71 -0.34 -7.25
CA GLY A 119 9.96 -1.15 -6.07
C GLY A 119 11.10 -0.67 -5.20
N ASN A 120 10.91 -0.79 -3.89
CA ASN A 120 11.95 -0.62 -2.90
C ASN A 120 12.86 -1.87 -2.92
N VAL A 121 14.19 -1.68 -3.04
CA VAL A 121 15.16 -2.77 -3.21
C VAL A 121 15.96 -3.09 -1.94
N ASP A 122 15.57 -2.53 -0.80
CA ASP A 122 16.24 -2.76 0.49
C ASP A 122 17.77 -2.72 0.39
N SER A 123 18.29 -1.65 -0.21
CA SER A 123 19.75 -1.43 -0.41
C SER A 123 20.45 -2.54 -1.20
N PHE A 124 19.74 -3.24 -2.07
CA PHE A 124 20.22 -4.39 -2.86
C PHE A 124 20.60 -5.58 -1.96
N GLY A 125 19.65 -6.05 -1.16
CA GLY A 125 19.82 -7.20 -0.27
C GLY A 125 20.35 -8.47 -0.98
N PRO A 126 20.68 -9.54 -0.24
CA PRO A 126 21.39 -10.70 -0.77
C PRO A 126 20.64 -11.45 -1.89
N ASP A 127 19.31 -11.35 -1.90
CA ASP A 127 18.45 -12.01 -2.89
C ASP A 127 18.05 -11.11 -4.06
N PHE A 128 18.73 -9.97 -4.25
CA PHE A 128 18.40 -8.97 -5.27
C PHE A 128 18.37 -9.54 -6.70
N GLU A 129 19.15 -10.60 -6.99
CA GLU A 129 19.12 -11.24 -8.31
C GLU A 129 17.73 -11.80 -8.66
N THR A 130 17.02 -12.35 -7.68
CA THR A 130 15.63 -12.81 -7.84
C THR A 130 14.70 -11.65 -8.16
N PHE A 131 14.85 -10.54 -7.46
CA PHE A 131 14.10 -9.31 -7.70
C PHE A 131 14.39 -8.74 -9.11
N LEU A 132 15.66 -8.71 -9.51
CA LEU A 132 16.06 -8.27 -10.86
C LEU A 132 15.46 -9.15 -11.97
N ASN A 133 15.43 -10.47 -11.76
CA ASN A 133 14.82 -11.39 -12.73
C ASN A 133 13.31 -11.14 -12.85
N GLU A 134 12.63 -10.79 -11.75
CA GLU A 134 11.22 -10.41 -11.79
C GLU A 134 11.02 -9.11 -12.58
N ILE A 135 11.87 -8.07 -12.37
CA ILE A 135 11.85 -6.84 -13.17
C ILE A 135 12.00 -7.17 -14.66
N LYS A 136 13.02 -7.95 -15.03
CA LYS A 136 13.27 -8.34 -16.44
C LYS A 136 12.06 -9.05 -17.06
N GLY A 137 11.41 -9.92 -16.31
CA GLY A 137 10.22 -10.67 -16.75
C GLY A 137 8.99 -9.79 -17.03
N THR A 138 9.00 -8.52 -16.61
CA THR A 138 7.91 -7.57 -16.91
C THR A 138 8.11 -6.84 -18.23
N GLU A 139 9.32 -6.91 -18.83
CA GLU A 139 9.73 -6.17 -20.02
C GLU A 139 9.37 -4.67 -19.91
N PRO A 140 9.89 -3.96 -18.90
CA PRO A 140 9.49 -2.58 -18.63
C PRO A 140 10.03 -1.62 -19.70
N ASP A 141 9.44 -0.42 -19.75
CA ASP A 141 9.98 0.75 -20.46
C ASP A 141 10.59 1.75 -19.49
N LEU A 142 10.07 1.78 -18.26
CA LEU A 142 10.54 2.62 -17.16
C LEU A 142 10.67 1.79 -15.88
N ILE A 143 11.72 2.06 -15.10
CA ILE A 143 11.98 1.43 -13.80
C ILE A 143 12.26 2.54 -12.79
N ALA A 144 11.60 2.50 -11.64
CA ALA A 144 11.79 3.39 -10.50
C ALA A 144 12.11 2.57 -9.25
N LEU A 145 13.34 2.67 -8.73
CA LEU A 145 13.78 1.91 -7.56
C LEU A 145 14.12 2.85 -6.41
N GLN A 146 13.59 2.54 -5.24
CA GLN A 146 13.84 3.22 -3.98
C GLN A 146 14.79 2.38 -3.12
N GLU A 147 15.45 3.00 -2.14
CA GLU A 147 16.56 2.43 -1.37
C GLU A 147 17.65 1.82 -2.27
N ALA A 148 17.90 2.48 -3.39
CA ALA A 148 18.80 2.04 -4.46
C ALA A 148 20.04 2.96 -4.62
N PRO A 149 20.92 3.08 -3.61
CA PRO A 149 22.06 3.99 -3.68
C PRO A 149 23.00 3.59 -4.82
N ALA A 150 23.28 4.53 -5.72
CA ALA A 150 24.07 4.30 -6.94
C ALA A 150 25.42 3.61 -6.70
N GLY A 151 26.08 3.94 -5.59
CA GLY A 151 27.37 3.34 -5.21
C GLY A 151 27.28 1.86 -4.81
N ARG A 152 26.07 1.33 -4.55
CA ARG A 152 25.84 -0.09 -4.20
C ARG A 152 25.16 -0.87 -5.32
N ALA A 153 24.78 -0.22 -6.42
CA ALA A 153 24.06 -0.90 -7.52
C ALA A 153 24.90 -2.06 -8.07
N PRO A 154 24.35 -3.32 -8.03
CA PRO A 154 25.05 -4.49 -8.50
C PRO A 154 25.42 -4.41 -9.98
N LEU A 155 26.52 -5.06 -10.39
CA LEU A 155 26.92 -5.15 -11.78
C LEU A 155 25.81 -5.77 -12.64
N ALA A 156 25.15 -6.80 -12.16
CA ALA A 156 24.05 -7.44 -12.86
C ALA A 156 22.90 -6.48 -13.23
N LEU A 157 22.60 -5.47 -12.39
CA LEU A 157 21.63 -4.43 -12.69
C LEU A 157 22.17 -3.47 -13.78
N LYS A 158 23.42 -3.05 -13.65
CA LYS A 158 24.07 -2.15 -14.62
C LYS A 158 24.20 -2.80 -15.99
N ASP A 159 24.59 -4.07 -16.04
CA ASP A 159 24.73 -4.84 -17.27
C ASP A 159 23.38 -5.09 -17.94
N ALA A 160 22.35 -5.37 -17.14
CA ALA A 160 21.00 -5.63 -17.65
C ALA A 160 20.36 -4.44 -18.38
N TYR A 161 20.77 -3.23 -18.02
CA TYR A 161 20.21 -1.96 -18.54
C TYR A 161 21.31 -1.01 -19.04
N SER A 162 22.41 -1.57 -19.54
CA SER A 162 23.59 -0.81 -19.97
C SER A 162 23.33 0.13 -21.16
N ASP A 163 22.35 -0.18 -21.99
CA ASP A 163 21.88 0.63 -23.13
C ASP A 163 20.74 1.60 -22.79
N TRP A 164 20.31 1.63 -21.50
CA TRP A 164 19.27 2.54 -21.04
C TRP A 164 19.85 3.83 -20.47
N GLN A 165 19.01 4.86 -20.40
CA GLN A 165 19.33 6.07 -19.65
C GLN A 165 19.14 5.80 -18.16
N ILE A 166 20.24 5.89 -17.40
CA ILE A 166 20.23 5.69 -15.94
C ILE A 166 20.35 7.05 -15.26
N VAL A 167 19.40 7.35 -14.41
CA VAL A 167 19.35 8.56 -13.59
C VAL A 167 19.39 8.16 -12.12
N THR A 168 20.34 8.69 -11.35
CA THR A 168 20.49 8.37 -9.92
C THR A 168 20.48 9.62 -9.06
N SER A 169 19.85 9.55 -7.90
CA SER A 169 19.83 10.63 -6.92
C SER A 169 19.69 10.05 -5.53
N THR A 170 20.69 10.28 -4.66
CA THR A 170 20.71 9.77 -3.28
C THR A 170 20.40 8.27 -3.20
N GLU A 171 19.16 7.91 -2.94
CA GLU A 171 18.66 6.53 -2.83
C GLU A 171 17.70 6.14 -3.97
N PHE A 172 17.57 6.97 -4.98
CA PHE A 172 16.73 6.71 -6.15
C PHE A 172 17.56 6.24 -7.33
N TRP A 173 17.07 5.23 -8.03
CA TRP A 173 17.64 4.71 -9.26
C TRP A 173 16.54 4.56 -10.30
N VAL A 174 16.56 5.41 -11.30
CA VAL A 174 15.57 5.42 -12.38
C VAL A 174 16.23 4.99 -13.68
N ALA A 175 15.63 4.06 -14.40
CA ALA A 175 16.05 3.67 -15.72
C ALA A 175 14.94 3.88 -16.74
N SER A 176 15.32 4.35 -17.92
CA SER A 176 14.41 4.64 -19.02
C SER A 176 14.98 4.14 -20.35
N ARG A 177 14.13 3.54 -21.20
CA ARG A 177 14.46 3.27 -22.60
C ARG A 177 14.63 4.53 -23.44
N PHE A 178 14.13 5.66 -22.91
CA PHE A 178 14.11 6.94 -23.60
C PHE A 178 15.10 7.92 -22.95
N PRO A 179 15.53 8.98 -23.66
CA PRO A 179 16.34 10.04 -23.06
C PRO A 179 15.68 10.55 -21.77
N ALA A 180 16.45 10.65 -20.70
CA ALA A 180 15.96 11.02 -19.39
C ALA A 180 16.98 11.83 -18.60
N HIS A 181 16.53 12.81 -17.82
CA HIS A 181 17.38 13.60 -16.92
C HIS A 181 16.61 14.07 -15.68
N ILE A 182 17.34 14.39 -14.62
CA ILE A 182 16.73 14.95 -13.41
C ILE A 182 16.17 16.33 -13.73
N LEU A 183 14.87 16.49 -13.49
CA LEU A 183 14.19 17.78 -13.58
C LEU A 183 14.32 18.55 -12.26
N ASP A 184 14.03 17.87 -11.12
CA ASP A 184 14.05 18.49 -9.78
C ASP A 184 14.07 17.44 -8.67
N ARG A 185 14.29 17.86 -7.41
CA ARG A 185 14.28 17.00 -6.21
C ARG A 185 13.42 17.63 -5.13
N CYS A 186 12.72 16.79 -4.39
CA CYS A 186 11.98 17.18 -3.20
C CYS A 186 12.81 16.90 -1.95
N HIS A 187 13.59 17.86 -1.49
CA HIS A 187 14.30 17.75 -0.22
C HIS A 187 13.38 18.15 0.93
N THR A 188 13.26 17.30 1.95
CA THR A 188 12.44 17.55 3.13
C THR A 188 13.30 17.81 4.36
N THR A 189 12.98 18.87 5.11
CA THR A 189 13.72 19.27 6.31
C THR A 189 13.40 18.41 7.52
N ASP A 190 12.19 17.84 7.60
CA ASP A 190 11.73 17.03 8.72
C ASP A 190 12.64 15.80 8.96
N PHE A 191 13.14 15.21 7.88
CA PHE A 191 14.04 14.05 7.94
C PHE A 191 15.38 14.31 7.25
N ASN A 192 15.63 15.53 6.78
CA ASN A 192 16.85 15.96 6.11
C ASN A 192 17.28 14.99 4.97
N ARG A 193 16.37 14.71 4.05
CA ARG A 193 16.56 13.79 2.92
C ARG A 193 15.75 14.22 1.70
N ASP A 194 16.13 13.70 0.55
CA ASP A 194 15.27 13.76 -0.63
C ASP A 194 14.17 12.70 -0.47
N ALA A 195 12.91 13.16 -0.49
CA ALA A 195 11.74 12.28 -0.39
C ALA A 195 11.15 11.95 -1.77
N ALA A 196 11.57 12.68 -2.82
CA ALA A 196 11.20 12.38 -4.19
C ALA A 196 12.20 12.97 -5.17
N VAL A 197 12.28 12.37 -6.37
CA VAL A 197 13.01 12.88 -7.53
C VAL A 197 12.08 12.92 -8.73
N ALA A 198 12.05 14.04 -9.46
CA ALA A 198 11.35 14.17 -10.73
C ALA A 198 12.35 13.97 -11.87
N VAL A 199 12.02 13.08 -12.78
CA VAL A 199 12.79 12.77 -13.99
C VAL A 199 11.97 13.12 -15.21
N GLU A 200 12.47 14.01 -16.03
CA GLU A 200 11.89 14.34 -17.33
C GLU A 200 12.35 13.30 -18.35
N ILE A 201 11.42 12.80 -19.18
CA ILE A 201 11.63 11.70 -20.11
C ILE A 201 11.07 12.09 -21.47
N ASP A 202 11.90 12.05 -22.51
CA ASP A 202 11.53 12.37 -23.88
C ASP A 202 11.10 11.13 -24.65
N THR A 203 9.80 10.89 -24.68
CA THR A 203 9.21 9.74 -25.38
C THR A 203 8.84 10.08 -26.84
N PRO A 204 8.64 9.08 -27.70
CA PRO A 204 8.13 9.33 -29.07
C PRO A 204 6.77 10.05 -29.12
N ALA A 205 6.00 10.05 -28.02
CA ALA A 205 4.70 10.71 -27.93
C ALA A 205 4.78 12.10 -27.26
N GLY A 206 5.97 12.56 -26.93
CA GLY A 206 6.23 13.83 -26.25
C GLY A 206 6.89 13.65 -24.89
N THR A 207 7.24 14.77 -24.30
CA THR A 207 7.90 14.81 -22.98
C THR A 207 6.91 14.50 -21.86
N MET A 208 7.31 13.64 -20.93
CA MET A 208 6.58 13.29 -19.72
C MET A 208 7.46 13.43 -18.48
N VAL A 209 6.86 13.33 -17.31
CA VAL A 209 7.59 13.30 -16.04
C VAL A 209 7.25 12.04 -15.27
N LEU A 210 8.29 11.35 -14.79
CA LEU A 210 8.21 10.33 -13.75
C LEU A 210 8.69 10.94 -12.43
N VAL A 211 7.87 10.89 -11.40
CA VAL A 211 8.27 11.26 -10.03
C VAL A 211 8.43 9.97 -9.24
N ASP A 212 9.65 9.68 -8.82
CA ASP A 212 9.97 8.56 -7.94
C ASP A 212 9.95 9.04 -6.50
N VAL A 213 9.15 8.38 -5.65
CA VAL A 213 8.83 8.80 -4.28
C VAL A 213 9.28 7.75 -3.28
N HIS A 214 9.92 8.19 -2.19
CA HIS A 214 10.16 7.37 -1.02
C HIS A 214 9.98 8.21 0.24
N THR A 215 8.88 8.06 0.96
CA THR A 215 8.62 8.80 2.22
C THR A 215 8.97 7.97 3.44
N ARG A 216 9.08 8.62 4.60
CA ARG A 216 9.51 7.98 5.84
C ARG A 216 8.54 6.92 6.32
N THR A 217 9.06 5.76 6.71
CA THR A 217 8.27 4.64 7.23
C THR A 217 7.60 4.95 8.58
N ALA A 218 6.39 4.44 8.80
CA ALA A 218 5.69 4.48 10.09
C ALA A 218 6.35 3.60 11.16
N ARG A 219 7.17 2.64 10.76
CA ARG A 219 7.79 1.62 11.62
C ARG A 219 8.47 2.22 12.85
N PHE A 220 9.21 3.33 12.68
CA PHE A 220 9.91 3.98 13.79
C PHE A 220 8.97 4.53 14.87
N GLY A 221 7.83 5.09 14.49
CA GLY A 221 6.80 5.50 15.44
C GLY A 221 6.14 4.32 16.15
N LEU A 222 5.84 3.26 15.41
CA LEU A 222 5.22 2.06 15.97
C LEU A 222 6.14 1.31 16.95
N TYR A 223 7.45 1.34 16.77
CA TYR A 223 8.39 0.77 17.74
C TYR A 223 8.36 1.46 19.11
N GLU A 224 7.94 2.71 19.20
CA GLU A 224 7.73 3.38 20.47
C GLU A 224 6.51 2.84 21.22
N LEU A 225 5.52 2.26 20.51
CA LEU A 225 4.28 1.73 21.06
C LEU A 225 4.37 0.28 21.55
N GLN A 226 5.57 -0.23 21.83
CA GLN A 226 5.70 -1.57 22.43
C GLN A 226 4.90 -1.65 23.74
N PRO A 227 4.14 -2.75 24.00
CA PRO A 227 3.30 -2.88 25.19
C PRO A 227 4.05 -2.60 26.50
N ALA A 228 5.29 -3.08 26.62
CA ALA A 228 6.12 -2.82 27.78
C ALA A 228 6.41 -1.32 28.04
N LYS A 229 6.47 -0.50 26.98
CA LYS A 229 6.63 0.96 27.12
C LYS A 229 5.28 1.63 27.38
N VAL A 230 4.24 1.32 26.59
CA VAL A 230 2.91 1.97 26.68
C VAL A 230 2.27 1.78 28.06
N PHE A 231 2.38 0.58 28.64
CA PHE A 231 1.84 0.29 29.97
C PHE A 231 2.81 0.59 31.13
N SER A 232 3.91 1.27 30.87
CA SER A 232 4.85 1.75 31.89
C SER A 232 4.54 3.20 32.32
N ARG A 233 5.32 3.71 33.29
CA ARG A 233 5.28 5.13 33.69
C ARG A 233 5.71 6.08 32.55
N GLU A 234 6.31 5.58 31.49
CA GLU A 234 6.76 6.34 30.32
C GLU A 234 5.77 6.27 29.13
N GLY A 235 4.62 5.61 29.32
CA GLY A 235 3.65 5.39 28.25
C GLY A 235 3.19 6.68 27.54
N SER A 236 2.97 7.75 28.30
CA SER A 236 2.62 9.05 27.71
C SER A 236 3.73 9.63 26.83
N LYS A 237 4.99 9.44 27.20
CA LYS A 237 6.14 9.90 26.38
C LYS A 237 6.30 9.05 25.11
N ALA A 238 6.08 7.75 25.21
CA ALA A 238 6.11 6.84 24.06
C ALA A 238 5.04 7.19 23.04
N ILE A 239 3.82 7.46 23.49
CA ILE A 239 2.70 7.92 22.65
C ILE A 239 3.03 9.26 22.00
N ALA A 240 3.47 10.26 22.80
CA ALA A 240 3.81 11.59 22.28
C ALA A 240 4.92 11.52 21.21
N LYS A 241 5.94 10.68 21.41
CA LYS A 241 7.01 10.49 20.43
C LYS A 241 6.50 9.86 19.14
N MET A 242 5.61 8.88 19.25
CA MET A 242 4.98 8.28 18.07
C MET A 242 4.15 9.32 17.31
N GLU A 243 3.34 10.13 18.01
CA GLU A 243 2.52 11.17 17.39
C GLU A 243 3.37 12.26 16.72
N ASP A 244 4.52 12.66 17.31
CA ASP A 244 5.50 13.55 16.68
C ASP A 244 6.05 12.96 15.36
N ILE A 245 6.45 11.70 15.36
CA ILE A 245 6.92 11.02 14.16
C ILE A 245 5.83 10.99 13.07
N GLN A 246 4.58 10.75 13.44
CA GLN A 246 3.47 10.77 12.48
C GLN A 246 3.20 12.17 11.92
N ALA A 247 3.22 13.19 12.76
CA ALA A 247 3.06 14.57 12.31
C ALA A 247 4.15 14.96 11.29
N ARG A 248 5.40 14.60 11.54
CA ARG A 248 6.53 14.84 10.62
C ARG A 248 6.39 14.06 9.32
N ARG A 249 5.88 12.83 9.36
CA ARG A 249 5.58 12.04 8.15
C ARG A 249 4.49 12.69 7.31
N HIS A 250 3.43 13.19 7.95
CA HIS A 250 2.37 13.93 7.24
C HIS A 250 2.91 15.22 6.62
N SER A 251 3.80 15.95 7.31
CA SER A 251 4.49 17.13 6.76
C SER A 251 5.36 16.75 5.54
N GLU A 252 6.12 15.67 5.61
CA GLU A 252 6.91 15.16 4.48
C GLU A 252 6.01 14.83 3.28
N LEU A 253 4.92 14.09 3.52
CA LEU A 253 3.99 13.72 2.45
C LEU A 253 3.31 14.94 1.81
N ALA A 254 2.96 15.95 2.61
CA ALA A 254 2.42 17.21 2.12
C ALA A 254 3.44 17.98 1.25
N ALA A 255 4.72 18.02 1.67
CA ALA A 255 5.79 18.64 0.89
C ALA A 255 6.01 17.91 -0.45
N VAL A 256 5.97 16.57 -0.46
CA VAL A 256 6.03 15.78 -1.70
C VAL A 256 4.80 16.06 -2.57
N ARG A 257 3.62 16.23 -1.97
CA ARG A 257 2.41 16.60 -2.72
C ARG A 257 2.55 17.95 -3.41
N GLU A 258 2.99 18.99 -2.71
CA GLU A 258 3.23 20.32 -3.29
C GLU A 258 4.26 20.27 -4.41
N PHE A 259 5.32 19.48 -4.23
CA PHE A 259 6.31 19.22 -5.26
C PHE A 259 5.68 18.57 -6.50
N VAL A 260 4.91 17.50 -6.33
CA VAL A 260 4.21 16.82 -7.43
C VAL A 260 3.25 17.76 -8.14
N ASP A 261 2.48 18.56 -7.42
CA ASP A 261 1.55 19.53 -8.02
C ASP A 261 2.25 20.58 -8.87
N ARG A 262 3.41 21.06 -8.43
CA ARG A 262 4.22 22.00 -9.17
C ARG A 262 4.79 21.38 -10.45
N ILE A 263 5.27 20.15 -10.36
CA ILE A 263 5.90 19.43 -11.47
C ILE A 263 4.87 18.97 -12.51
N SER A 264 3.68 18.54 -12.07
CA SER A 264 2.65 17.95 -12.93
C SER A 264 1.81 18.94 -13.72
N ARG A 265 1.99 20.25 -13.50
CA ARG A 265 1.25 21.28 -14.23
C ARG A 265 1.48 21.13 -15.74
N GLU A 266 0.39 20.89 -16.48
CA GLU A 266 0.39 20.76 -17.96
C GLU A 266 1.30 19.64 -18.51
N ARG A 267 1.81 18.75 -17.65
CA ARG A 267 2.67 17.64 -18.06
C ARG A 267 1.97 16.29 -17.85
N ALA A 268 2.19 15.38 -18.79
CA ALA A 268 1.84 13.97 -18.58
C ALA A 268 2.75 13.43 -17.46
N THR A 269 2.15 13.07 -16.32
CA THR A 269 2.91 12.73 -15.11
C THR A 269 2.49 11.40 -14.54
N ILE A 270 3.49 10.61 -14.16
CA ILE A 270 3.38 9.37 -13.41
C ILE A 270 4.14 9.57 -12.10
N VAL A 271 3.53 9.19 -10.98
CA VAL A 271 4.16 9.18 -9.66
C VAL A 271 4.23 7.74 -9.20
N ALA A 272 5.41 7.23 -8.92
CA ALA A 272 5.63 5.85 -8.51
C ALA A 272 6.53 5.80 -7.29
N GLY A 273 6.47 4.74 -6.49
CA GLY A 273 7.40 4.56 -5.40
C GLY A 273 6.79 3.99 -4.13
N ASP A 274 7.62 3.99 -3.08
CA ASP A 274 7.25 3.62 -1.72
C ASP A 274 6.80 4.87 -0.93
N PHE A 275 5.50 5.01 -0.82
CA PHE A 275 4.88 6.11 -0.06
C PHE A 275 4.86 5.84 1.45
N ASN A 276 5.22 4.62 1.87
CA ASN A 276 5.06 4.17 3.24
C ASN A 276 3.69 4.50 3.86
N THR A 277 2.68 4.70 3.00
CA THR A 277 1.34 5.19 3.35
C THR A 277 0.28 4.39 2.59
N PRO A 278 -0.58 3.62 3.28
CA PRO A 278 -1.63 2.84 2.64
C PRO A 278 -2.82 3.73 2.22
N GLU A 279 -3.68 3.22 1.33
CA GLU A 279 -4.88 3.94 0.90
C GLU A 279 -5.87 4.24 2.03
N SER A 280 -5.90 3.39 3.07
CA SER A 280 -6.71 3.61 4.28
C SER A 280 -6.16 4.70 5.21
N SER A 281 -4.96 5.19 4.98
CA SER A 281 -4.41 6.34 5.70
C SER A 281 -5.21 7.61 5.41
N SER A 282 -5.42 8.45 6.43
CA SER A 282 -6.07 9.75 6.24
C SER A 282 -5.25 10.72 5.37
N ALA A 283 -3.95 10.49 5.24
CA ALA A 283 -3.05 11.32 4.42
C ALA A 283 -3.07 10.93 2.93
N PHE A 284 -3.42 9.67 2.60
CA PHE A 284 -3.36 9.21 1.22
C PHE A 284 -4.34 9.90 0.27
N PRO A 285 -5.62 10.13 0.61
CA PRO A 285 -6.55 10.88 -0.24
C PRO A 285 -6.09 12.31 -0.53
N GLU A 286 -5.46 12.98 0.44
CA GLU A 286 -4.91 14.32 0.27
C GLU A 286 -3.75 14.30 -0.72
N PHE A 287 -2.88 13.30 -0.64
CA PHE A 287 -1.78 13.13 -1.58
C PHE A 287 -2.28 12.74 -2.98
N SER A 288 -3.16 11.76 -3.09
CA SER A 288 -3.58 11.19 -4.38
C SER A 288 -4.58 12.05 -5.16
N GLY A 289 -5.10 13.14 -4.58
CA GLY A 289 -6.08 14.02 -5.22
C GLY A 289 -5.64 14.47 -6.62
N GLY A 290 -6.50 14.28 -7.65
CA GLY A 290 -6.17 14.58 -9.05
C GLY A 290 -5.34 13.51 -9.78
N PHE A 291 -4.94 12.45 -9.09
CA PHE A 291 -4.28 11.27 -9.65
C PHE A 291 -5.16 10.03 -9.48
N THR A 292 -4.98 9.06 -10.36
CA THR A 292 -5.64 7.75 -10.29
C THR A 292 -4.62 6.70 -9.89
N ASN A 293 -4.90 5.94 -8.81
CA ASN A 293 -4.07 4.81 -8.40
C ASN A 293 -4.27 3.63 -9.35
N ALA A 294 -3.17 3.13 -9.92
CA ALA A 294 -3.20 2.09 -10.92
C ALA A 294 -3.77 0.78 -10.38
N PHE A 295 -3.38 0.37 -9.17
CA PHE A 295 -3.88 -0.86 -8.58
C PHE A 295 -5.37 -0.76 -8.22
N THR A 296 -5.81 0.35 -7.65
CA THR A 296 -7.23 0.59 -7.31
C THR A 296 -8.12 0.62 -8.55
N ALA A 297 -7.58 1.07 -9.69
CA ALA A 297 -8.32 1.13 -10.95
C ALA A 297 -8.40 -0.22 -11.68
N SER A 298 -7.33 -1.02 -11.67
CA SER A 298 -7.22 -2.21 -12.54
C SER A 298 -6.65 -3.45 -11.87
N GLY A 299 -6.21 -3.36 -10.60
CA GLY A 299 -5.64 -4.48 -9.87
C GLY A 299 -6.68 -5.49 -9.41
N TRP A 300 -6.23 -6.71 -9.12
CA TRP A 300 -7.03 -7.79 -8.54
C TRP A 300 -6.52 -8.18 -7.16
N GLY A 301 -7.43 -8.32 -6.19
CA GLY A 301 -7.11 -8.80 -4.85
C GLY A 301 -6.68 -7.69 -3.90
N TYR A 302 -5.83 -8.00 -2.95
CA TYR A 302 -5.39 -7.05 -1.91
C TYR A 302 -4.24 -6.14 -2.36
N GLY A 303 -3.37 -6.64 -3.25
CA GLY A 303 -2.22 -5.89 -3.74
C GLY A 303 -1.23 -5.47 -2.67
N HIS A 304 -1.18 -6.17 -1.54
CA HIS A 304 -0.26 -5.85 -0.46
C HIS A 304 1.20 -5.95 -0.94
N THR A 305 2.02 -4.97 -0.56
CA THR A 305 3.39 -4.86 -1.04
C THR A 305 4.43 -5.03 0.05
N ALA A 306 4.11 -4.75 1.32
CA ALA A 306 5.07 -4.79 2.43
C ALA A 306 4.43 -5.25 3.76
N PRO A 307 5.28 -5.65 4.73
CA PRO A 307 6.64 -6.16 4.57
C PRO A 307 6.64 -7.61 4.07
N CYS A 308 7.63 -7.97 3.26
CA CYS A 308 7.80 -9.33 2.73
C CYS A 308 8.86 -10.13 3.50
N ASP A 309 9.65 -9.50 4.34
CA ASP A 309 10.68 -10.10 5.16
C ASP A 309 10.12 -10.80 6.43
N ARG A 310 11.01 -11.28 7.30
CA ARG A 310 10.65 -11.93 8.57
C ARG A 310 10.55 -10.96 9.76
N THR A 311 10.61 -9.66 9.54
CA THR A 311 10.58 -8.67 10.63
C THR A 311 9.17 -8.48 11.23
N GLY A 312 8.14 -8.91 10.52
CA GLY A 312 6.75 -8.82 10.94
C GLY A 312 6.21 -10.08 11.63
N PRO A 313 4.96 -10.01 12.13
CA PRO A 313 4.29 -11.13 12.79
C PRO A 313 3.77 -12.21 11.83
N LEU A 314 3.77 -11.97 10.51
CA LEU A 314 3.39 -12.95 9.49
C LEU A 314 4.64 -13.62 8.90
N PRO A 315 4.51 -14.82 8.32
CA PRO A 315 5.61 -15.47 7.62
C PRO A 315 6.16 -14.61 6.47
N ALA A 316 7.45 -14.74 6.16
CA ALA A 316 8.06 -14.08 5.00
C ALA A 316 7.26 -14.34 3.71
N GLY A 317 7.22 -13.35 2.82
CA GLY A 317 6.45 -13.41 1.59
C GLY A 317 4.94 -13.15 1.75
N HIS A 318 4.46 -12.85 2.99
CA HIS A 318 3.04 -12.57 3.28
C HIS A 318 2.86 -11.11 3.73
N PRO A 319 3.01 -10.14 2.84
CA PRO A 319 2.76 -8.74 3.16
C PRO A 319 1.29 -8.52 3.54
N TRP A 320 1.05 -7.51 4.36
CA TRP A 320 -0.32 -7.24 4.86
C TRP A 320 -0.81 -5.82 4.62
N ILE A 321 0.02 -4.99 3.95
CA ILE A 321 -0.30 -3.60 3.66
C ILE A 321 0.25 -3.23 2.28
N ARG A 322 -0.45 -2.36 1.57
CA ARG A 322 0.04 -1.78 0.32
C ARG A 322 0.50 -0.36 0.57
N VAL A 323 1.79 -0.11 0.42
CA VAL A 323 2.45 1.18 0.62
C VAL A 323 3.19 1.66 -0.61
N ASP A 324 3.40 0.76 -1.56
CA ASP A 324 3.98 1.06 -2.87
C ASP A 324 2.86 1.31 -3.89
N HIS A 325 2.93 2.43 -4.59
CA HIS A 325 1.87 2.84 -5.50
C HIS A 325 2.43 3.35 -6.83
N ILE A 326 1.64 3.22 -7.89
CA ILE A 326 1.79 3.92 -9.16
C ILE A 326 0.53 4.75 -9.37
N LEU A 327 0.71 6.07 -9.43
CA LEU A 327 -0.36 7.04 -9.60
C LEU A 327 -0.17 7.76 -10.94
N VAL A 328 -1.23 7.98 -11.67
CA VAL A 328 -1.18 8.70 -12.95
C VAL A 328 -2.13 9.88 -12.96
N ASN A 329 -1.70 10.97 -13.58
CA ASN A 329 -2.58 12.12 -13.74
C ASN A 329 -3.57 11.91 -14.92
N ARG A 330 -4.44 12.90 -15.16
CA ARG A 330 -5.49 12.85 -16.19
C ARG A 330 -5.00 12.59 -17.62
N SER A 331 -3.70 12.73 -17.88
CA SER A 331 -3.11 12.49 -19.22
C SER A 331 -3.01 11.02 -19.57
N TRP A 332 -3.16 10.12 -18.61
CA TRP A 332 -2.98 8.70 -18.78
C TRP A 332 -4.26 7.90 -18.53
N ASP A 333 -4.45 6.83 -19.29
CA ASP A 333 -5.36 5.72 -18.99
C ASP A 333 -4.56 4.56 -18.41
N ILE A 334 -5.11 3.87 -17.40
CA ILE A 334 -4.51 2.68 -16.81
C ILE A 334 -5.05 1.46 -17.55
N VAL A 335 -4.16 0.67 -18.14
CA VAL A 335 -4.50 -0.56 -18.87
C VAL A 335 -4.52 -1.75 -17.91
N SER A 336 -3.46 -1.88 -17.11
CA SER A 336 -3.34 -2.96 -16.12
C SER A 336 -2.44 -2.53 -14.95
N CYS A 337 -2.64 -3.18 -13.80
CA CYS A 337 -1.72 -3.08 -12.66
C CYS A 337 -1.72 -4.38 -11.87
N ARG A 338 -0.53 -4.78 -11.41
CA ARG A 338 -0.34 -5.95 -10.55
C ARG A 338 0.85 -5.75 -9.61
N THR A 339 0.90 -6.54 -8.56
CA THR A 339 2.06 -6.63 -7.67
C THR A 339 2.90 -7.86 -7.98
N GLY A 340 4.17 -7.80 -7.63
CA GLY A 340 5.11 -8.90 -7.77
C GLY A 340 4.99 -9.99 -6.71
N THR A 341 5.96 -10.89 -6.69
CA THR A 341 5.97 -12.07 -5.80
C THR A 341 6.47 -11.75 -4.38
N GLY A 342 7.33 -10.73 -4.21
CA GLY A 342 7.95 -10.37 -2.95
C GLY A 342 9.20 -11.21 -2.62
N ASN A 343 9.86 -11.73 -3.64
CA ASN A 343 11.13 -12.42 -3.50
C ASN A 343 12.28 -11.43 -3.77
N GLY A 344 13.27 -11.39 -2.88
CA GLY A 344 14.50 -10.60 -3.05
C GLY A 344 14.47 -9.16 -2.52
N SER A 345 13.38 -8.75 -1.86
CA SER A 345 13.27 -7.51 -1.09
C SER A 345 12.25 -7.68 0.04
N ASP A 346 12.22 -6.76 1.00
CA ASP A 346 11.13 -6.66 1.98
C ASP A 346 9.86 -6.01 1.39
N HIS A 347 9.90 -5.59 0.12
CA HIS A 347 8.77 -5.09 -0.66
C HIS A 347 8.51 -5.92 -1.93
N ARG A 348 7.25 -5.93 -2.39
CA ARG A 348 6.86 -6.41 -3.71
C ARG A 348 6.98 -5.29 -4.74
N LEU A 349 7.37 -5.65 -5.95
CA LEU A 349 7.24 -4.78 -7.11
C LEU A 349 5.78 -4.37 -7.33
N VAL A 350 5.57 -3.15 -7.82
CA VAL A 350 4.32 -2.72 -8.45
C VAL A 350 4.58 -2.49 -9.93
N MET A 351 3.75 -3.07 -10.78
CA MET A 351 3.87 -3.02 -12.23
C MET A 351 2.58 -2.50 -12.83
N ALA A 352 2.68 -1.51 -13.70
CA ALA A 352 1.54 -0.96 -14.41
C ALA A 352 1.82 -0.78 -15.91
N GLU A 353 0.80 -1.02 -16.72
CA GLU A 353 0.75 -0.56 -18.10
C GLU A 353 -0.21 0.62 -18.19
N VAL A 354 0.28 1.71 -18.76
CA VAL A 354 -0.47 2.95 -18.94
C VAL A 354 -0.43 3.40 -20.38
N ARG A 355 -1.49 4.10 -20.82
CA ARG A 355 -1.61 4.62 -22.19
C ARG A 355 -1.82 6.12 -22.15
N LEU A 356 -1.02 6.83 -22.94
CA LEU A 356 -1.18 8.28 -23.10
C LEU A 356 -2.48 8.57 -23.86
N LYS A 357 -3.30 9.46 -23.31
CA LYS A 357 -4.53 9.93 -23.96
C LYS A 357 -4.18 10.88 -25.09
N GLU A 358 -4.88 10.74 -26.20
CA GLU A 358 -4.83 11.76 -27.24
C GLU A 358 -5.40 13.07 -26.68
N PRO A 359 -4.78 14.24 -26.97
CA PRO A 359 -5.36 15.51 -26.61
C PRO A 359 -6.78 15.61 -27.22
N ALA A 360 -7.75 16.04 -26.41
CA ALA A 360 -9.09 16.30 -26.90
C ALA A 360 -8.98 17.33 -28.04
N ARG A 361 -9.41 16.95 -29.23
CA ARG A 361 -9.46 17.82 -30.41
C ARG A 361 -10.52 18.91 -30.25
#